data_6ddfb62fa02e4893e1e2dca54d0b7256
#
_entry.id   6ddfb62fa02e4893e1e2dca54d0b7256
#
_cell.length_a   1.000
_cell.length_b   1.000
_cell.length_c   1.000
_cell.angle_alpha   90.00
_cell.angle_beta   90.00
_cell.angle_gamma   90.00
#
_symmetry.space_group_name_H-M   'P 1'
#
loop_
_entity.id
_entity.type
_entity.pdbx_description
1 polymer ?
#
loop_
_entity_poly.entity_id
_entity_poly.type
_entity_poly.pdbx_seq_one_letter_code
_entity_poly.pdbx_strand_id
1 'polypeptide(L)'
;FLFHGLKPSVIRVSANAKRKVVDIKYEMEWLDDLRKYMSDITYVIPSLTNSIAEEFSIDDNKYCVSQFKLIHGEKANAENRDDQYFYNVGKLLGKIHSISYKEQKEGLKFNRCKWYEKTSFDFSYLNDYVSSEILSKLRTRIEKIKSYPEVPETFGMIHGDFQVNNILMEWDTAKAFNFDNCCYGYYISDIATALFSFIVDPEIPLENNRNDLFFSYLEPFRKGYETEFTLPDTEWDKLDDFVCLRIFECACMLSRTNTDTAWKKGVIHRLINTASADNCLEAFDTHHKNRVLGA
;
A
#
# COMPACT_ATOMS: atom_id res chain seq x y z
N PHE A 1 11.62 -16.57 -1.56
CA PHE A 1 12.84 -17.32 -1.17
C PHE A 1 14.07 -16.45 -1.36
N LEU A 2 14.98 -16.43 -0.39
CA LEU A 2 16.28 -15.75 -0.49
C LEU A 2 17.28 -16.73 -1.16
N PHE A 3 17.90 -16.29 -2.24
CA PHE A 3 18.93 -17.04 -2.96
C PHE A 3 20.31 -16.48 -2.63
N HIS A 4 21.17 -17.31 -2.04
CA HIS A 4 22.54 -16.98 -1.64
C HIS A 4 23.54 -17.41 -2.72
N GLY A 5 23.51 -16.76 -3.89
CA GLY A 5 24.51 -16.93 -4.95
C GLY A 5 25.61 -15.87 -4.88
N LEU A 6 26.41 -15.76 -5.95
CA LEU A 6 27.42 -14.69 -6.11
C LEU A 6 26.81 -13.28 -6.00
N LYS A 7 25.53 -13.14 -6.36
CA LYS A 7 24.71 -11.94 -6.16
C LYS A 7 23.44 -12.35 -5.43
N PRO A 8 23.31 -12.06 -4.13
CA PRO A 8 22.11 -12.38 -3.37
C PRO A 8 20.87 -11.77 -4.01
N SER A 9 19.81 -12.55 -4.09
CA SER A 9 18.56 -12.15 -4.75
C SER A 9 17.34 -12.80 -4.08
N VAL A 10 16.17 -12.26 -4.35
CA VAL A 10 14.90 -12.79 -3.87
C VAL A 10 14.18 -13.46 -5.03
N ILE A 11 13.78 -14.72 -4.86
CA ILE A 11 12.96 -15.46 -5.83
C ILE A 11 11.52 -15.46 -5.32
N ARG A 12 10.62 -14.93 -6.13
CA ARG A 12 9.18 -15.01 -5.90
C ARG A 12 8.56 -16.06 -6.80
N VAL A 13 7.82 -16.98 -6.18
CA VAL A 13 7.02 -17.99 -6.87
C VAL A 13 5.55 -17.65 -6.65
N SER A 14 4.82 -17.38 -7.73
CA SER A 14 3.41 -17.02 -7.71
C SER A 14 2.57 -18.10 -8.39
N ALA A 15 1.55 -18.62 -7.71
CA ALA A 15 0.59 -19.53 -8.34
C ALA A 15 -0.35 -18.76 -9.28
N ASN A 16 -0.53 -19.22 -10.51
CA ASN A 16 -1.36 -18.55 -11.52
C ASN A 16 -2.84 -18.44 -11.10
N ALA A 17 -3.32 -19.36 -10.26
CA ALA A 17 -4.66 -19.28 -9.66
C ALA A 17 -4.88 -18.05 -8.78
N LYS A 18 -3.79 -17.47 -8.22
CA LYS A 18 -3.85 -16.26 -7.35
C LYS A 18 -3.54 -14.98 -8.10
N ARG A 19 -2.66 -15.03 -9.10
CA ARG A 19 -2.24 -13.87 -9.91
C ARG A 19 -1.97 -14.32 -11.35
N LYS A 20 -2.56 -13.60 -12.29
CA LYS A 20 -2.30 -13.87 -13.71
C LYS A 20 -0.85 -13.49 -14.05
N VAL A 21 -0.20 -14.30 -14.86
CA VAL A 21 1.18 -14.04 -15.29
C VAL A 21 1.32 -12.69 -15.98
N VAL A 22 0.32 -12.29 -16.75
CA VAL A 22 0.29 -10.98 -17.42
C VAL A 22 0.36 -9.82 -16.43
N ASP A 23 -0.32 -9.92 -15.29
CA ASP A 23 -0.27 -8.88 -14.25
C ASP A 23 1.11 -8.80 -13.59
N ILE A 24 1.79 -9.95 -13.44
CA ILE A 24 3.16 -10.02 -12.95
C ILE A 24 4.12 -9.34 -13.95
N LYS A 25 3.97 -9.59 -15.24
CA LYS A 25 4.80 -8.96 -16.28
C LYS A 25 4.66 -7.43 -16.27
N TYR A 26 3.44 -6.91 -16.17
CA TYR A 26 3.23 -5.46 -16.10
C TYR A 26 3.80 -4.80 -14.84
N GLU A 27 3.75 -5.48 -13.68
CA GLU A 27 4.48 -5.04 -12.49
C GLU A 27 5.98 -4.95 -12.77
N MET A 28 6.55 -5.97 -13.42
CA MET A 28 7.98 -6.03 -13.73
C MET A 28 8.41 -4.93 -14.72
N GLU A 29 7.58 -4.66 -15.72
CA GLU A 29 7.82 -3.59 -16.70
C GLU A 29 7.86 -2.23 -16.01
N TRP A 30 6.94 -1.95 -15.09
CA TRP A 30 6.96 -0.71 -14.34
C TRP A 30 8.18 -0.59 -13.42
N LEU A 31 8.56 -1.66 -12.73
CA LEU A 31 9.80 -1.68 -11.94
C LEU A 31 11.05 -1.45 -12.80
N ASP A 32 11.09 -2.03 -14.00
CA ASP A 32 12.20 -1.83 -14.93
C ASP A 32 12.29 -0.37 -15.42
N ASP A 33 11.14 0.28 -15.53
CA ASP A 33 11.10 1.70 -15.89
C ASP A 33 11.51 2.60 -14.72
N LEU A 34 10.96 2.40 -13.52
CA LEU A 34 11.33 3.13 -12.32
C LEU A 34 12.84 3.09 -12.04
N ARG A 35 13.49 1.93 -12.23
CA ARG A 35 14.93 1.77 -11.97
C ARG A 35 15.83 2.59 -12.90
N LYS A 36 15.33 3.12 -14.03
CA LYS A 36 16.07 4.02 -14.90
C LYS A 36 16.34 5.38 -14.24
N TYR A 37 15.48 5.74 -13.28
CA TYR A 37 15.47 7.04 -12.63
C TYR A 37 15.82 6.99 -11.15
N MET A 38 15.77 5.79 -10.52
CA MET A 38 16.05 5.63 -9.10
C MET A 38 16.64 4.26 -8.77
N SER A 39 17.45 4.21 -7.70
CA SER A 39 18.11 2.99 -7.23
C SER A 39 17.53 2.45 -5.92
N ASP A 40 16.62 3.19 -5.31
CA ASP A 40 16.13 2.98 -3.94
C ASP A 40 14.88 2.08 -3.91
N ILE A 41 14.75 1.26 -4.94
CA ILE A 41 13.71 0.24 -5.07
C ILE A 41 14.32 -1.11 -5.44
N THR A 42 13.57 -2.19 -5.18
CA THR A 42 13.88 -3.48 -5.78
C THR A 42 13.69 -3.43 -7.31
N TYR A 43 14.39 -4.27 -8.04
CA TYR A 43 14.16 -4.43 -9.47
C TYR A 43 14.32 -5.88 -9.90
N VAL A 44 13.78 -6.21 -11.06
CA VAL A 44 13.81 -7.54 -11.63
C VAL A 44 15.17 -7.86 -12.20
N ILE A 45 15.65 -9.07 -11.95
CA ILE A 45 16.82 -9.67 -12.60
C ILE A 45 16.29 -10.64 -13.67
N PRO A 46 16.54 -10.39 -14.97
CA PRO A 46 16.13 -11.30 -16.02
C PRO A 46 16.74 -12.69 -15.85
N SER A 47 16.02 -13.71 -16.28
CA SER A 47 16.48 -15.11 -16.32
C SER A 47 17.58 -15.30 -17.36
N LEU A 48 18.13 -16.51 -17.44
CA LEU A 48 19.11 -16.89 -18.46
C LEU A 48 18.53 -16.85 -19.90
N THR A 49 17.20 -16.91 -20.03
CA THR A 49 16.49 -16.75 -21.31
C THR A 49 16.11 -15.29 -21.59
N ASN A 50 16.59 -14.34 -20.76
CA ASN A 50 16.24 -12.93 -20.81
C ASN A 50 14.76 -12.64 -20.56
N SER A 51 14.07 -13.50 -19.82
CA SER A 51 12.69 -13.30 -19.40
C SER A 51 12.64 -12.67 -18.01
N ILE A 52 11.73 -11.71 -17.80
CA ILE A 52 11.49 -11.08 -16.49
C ILE A 52 10.58 -11.93 -15.59
N ALA A 53 9.91 -12.92 -16.19
CA ALA A 53 9.04 -13.85 -15.47
C ALA A 53 8.97 -15.16 -16.25
N GLU A 54 9.37 -16.26 -15.60
CA GLU A 54 9.34 -17.61 -16.19
C GLU A 54 8.10 -18.36 -15.72
N GLU A 55 7.44 -19.04 -16.67
CA GLU A 55 6.29 -19.88 -16.39
C GLU A 55 6.70 -21.35 -16.35
N PHE A 56 6.21 -22.08 -15.38
CA PHE A 56 6.38 -23.52 -15.30
C PHE A 56 5.13 -24.19 -14.70
N SER A 57 5.01 -25.49 -14.92
CA SER A 57 3.91 -26.29 -14.39
C SER A 57 4.46 -27.40 -13.51
N ILE A 58 3.81 -27.63 -12.37
CA ILE A 58 4.00 -28.80 -11.53
C ILE A 58 2.63 -29.46 -11.40
N ASP A 59 2.52 -30.69 -11.86
CA ASP A 59 1.25 -31.38 -12.05
C ASP A 59 0.31 -30.50 -12.91
N ASP A 60 -0.93 -30.26 -12.45
CA ASP A 60 -1.90 -29.41 -13.14
C ASP A 60 -1.83 -27.92 -12.74
N ASN A 61 -0.89 -27.55 -11.88
CA ASN A 61 -0.77 -26.18 -11.39
C ASN A 61 0.28 -25.40 -12.17
N LYS A 62 -0.09 -24.19 -12.59
CA LYS A 62 0.81 -23.23 -13.25
C LYS A 62 1.36 -22.23 -12.25
N TYR A 63 2.65 -21.96 -12.38
CA TYR A 63 3.40 -21.03 -11.54
C TYR A 63 4.17 -20.04 -12.39
N CYS A 64 4.42 -18.87 -11.83
CA CYS A 64 5.30 -17.87 -12.40
C CYS A 64 6.43 -17.56 -11.42
N VAL A 65 7.67 -17.58 -11.91
CA VAL A 65 8.86 -17.25 -11.11
C VAL A 65 9.47 -15.96 -11.60
N SER A 66 9.76 -15.07 -10.66
CA SER A 66 10.49 -13.83 -10.90
C SER A 66 11.63 -13.70 -9.90
N GLN A 67 12.77 -13.18 -10.35
CA GLN A 67 13.93 -12.93 -9.52
C GLN A 67 14.14 -11.43 -9.33
N PHE A 68 14.37 -11.01 -8.09
CA PHE A 68 14.56 -9.61 -7.73
C PHE A 68 15.92 -9.38 -7.11
N LYS A 69 16.50 -8.20 -7.36
CA LYS A 69 17.66 -7.75 -6.60
C LYS A 69 17.26 -7.68 -5.11
N LEU A 70 18.10 -8.28 -4.26
CA LEU A 70 18.03 -8.04 -2.83
C LEU A 70 18.44 -6.59 -2.56
N ILE A 71 17.55 -5.82 -1.95
CA ILE A 71 17.88 -4.50 -1.41
C ILE A 71 18.41 -4.66 0.01
N HIS A 72 19.42 -3.86 0.35
CA HIS A 72 19.97 -3.83 1.70
C HIS A 72 19.25 -2.77 2.52
N GLY A 73 19.21 -2.97 3.81
CA GLY A 73 18.58 -2.11 4.79
C GLY A 73 17.88 -2.90 5.86
N GLU A 74 17.47 -2.21 6.91
CA GLU A 74 16.77 -2.79 8.04
C GLU A 74 15.39 -2.13 8.18
N LYS A 75 14.44 -2.88 8.74
CA LYS A 75 13.16 -2.33 9.12
C LYS A 75 13.35 -1.45 10.35
N ALA A 76 12.91 -0.20 10.29
CA ALA A 76 12.98 0.68 11.43
C ALA A 76 11.99 0.25 12.51
N ASN A 77 12.46 0.06 13.75
CA ASN A 77 11.63 -0.12 14.92
C ASN A 77 10.84 1.18 15.20
N ALA A 78 9.67 1.07 15.82
CA ALA A 78 8.82 2.22 16.10
C ALA A 78 9.56 3.34 16.86
N GLU A 79 10.43 2.99 17.81
CA GLU A 79 11.23 3.92 18.61
C GLU A 79 12.27 4.72 17.79
N ASN A 80 12.68 4.21 16.63
CA ASN A 80 13.68 4.82 15.74
C ASN A 80 13.07 5.60 14.59
N ARG A 81 11.75 5.79 14.59
CA ARG A 81 11.03 6.54 13.56
C ARG A 81 10.87 8.00 13.99
N ASP A 82 11.94 8.75 13.81
CA ASP A 82 11.98 10.19 14.04
C ASP A 82 11.49 11.01 12.82
N ASP A 83 11.51 12.31 12.92
CA ASP A 83 11.12 13.22 11.83
C ASP A 83 11.96 12.99 10.56
N GLN A 84 13.26 12.64 10.71
CA GLN A 84 14.13 12.36 9.57
C GLN A 84 13.73 11.07 8.86
N TYR A 85 13.30 10.05 9.63
CA TYR A 85 12.75 8.83 9.05
C TYR A 85 11.53 9.12 8.19
N PHE A 86 10.53 9.85 8.73
CA PHE A 86 9.32 10.18 7.97
C PHE A 86 9.60 11.07 6.78
N TYR A 87 10.52 12.03 6.90
CA TYR A 87 10.99 12.84 5.78
C TYR A 87 11.57 11.98 4.65
N ASN A 88 12.46 11.03 4.97
CA ASN A 88 13.09 10.17 3.97
C ASN A 88 12.10 9.21 3.30
N VAL A 89 11.13 8.70 4.06
CA VAL A 89 10.05 7.85 3.51
C VAL A 89 9.13 8.67 2.59
N GLY A 90 8.77 9.87 2.99
CA GLY A 90 7.99 10.80 2.15
C GLY A 90 8.73 11.13 0.86
N LYS A 91 10.02 11.46 0.95
CA LYS A 91 10.88 11.74 -0.21
C LYS A 91 10.93 10.58 -1.19
N LEU A 92 11.10 9.34 -0.70
CA LEU A 92 11.08 8.14 -1.55
C LEU A 92 9.76 8.02 -2.31
N LEU A 93 8.62 8.18 -1.63
CA LEU A 93 7.31 8.07 -2.26
C LEU A 93 7.07 9.20 -3.26
N GLY A 94 7.45 10.44 -2.91
CA GLY A 94 7.38 11.59 -3.82
C GLY A 94 8.14 11.35 -5.12
N LYS A 95 9.32 10.73 -5.02
CA LYS A 95 10.13 10.37 -6.20
C LYS A 95 9.43 9.33 -7.09
N ILE A 96 8.83 8.29 -6.49
CA ILE A 96 8.06 7.29 -7.24
C ILE A 96 6.89 7.97 -7.98
N HIS A 97 6.14 8.83 -7.32
CA HIS A 97 5.00 9.54 -7.91
C HIS A 97 5.42 10.57 -8.97
N SER A 98 6.56 11.25 -8.78
CA SER A 98 7.14 12.17 -9.78
C SER A 98 7.48 11.45 -11.09
N ILE A 99 8.01 10.23 -11.01
CA ILE A 99 8.31 9.40 -12.18
C ILE A 99 6.99 8.97 -12.85
N SER A 100 6.05 8.43 -12.07
CA SER A 100 4.74 8.02 -12.56
C SER A 100 3.99 9.15 -13.28
N TYR A 101 4.04 10.37 -12.73
CA TYR A 101 3.46 11.57 -13.36
C TYR A 101 4.08 11.87 -14.73
N LYS A 102 5.41 11.81 -14.84
CA LYS A 102 6.12 12.05 -16.11
C LYS A 102 5.75 11.01 -17.15
N GLU A 103 5.75 9.74 -16.78
CA GLU A 103 5.36 8.62 -17.64
C GLU A 103 3.93 8.78 -18.16
N GLN A 104 3.00 9.18 -17.29
CA GLN A 104 1.60 9.39 -17.68
C GLN A 104 1.44 10.56 -18.67
N LYS A 105 2.19 11.65 -18.49
CA LYS A 105 2.19 12.78 -19.43
C LYS A 105 2.79 12.44 -20.79
N GLU A 106 3.77 11.56 -20.83
CA GLU A 106 4.41 11.09 -22.06
C GLU A 106 3.57 10.01 -22.78
N GLY A 107 2.44 9.60 -22.18
CA GLY A 107 1.54 8.59 -22.73
C GLY A 107 2.01 7.15 -22.53
N LEU A 108 3.02 6.94 -21.72
CA LEU A 108 3.43 5.60 -21.29
C LEU A 108 2.33 4.99 -20.43
N LYS A 109 1.81 3.86 -20.85
CA LYS A 109 0.71 3.17 -20.16
C LYS A 109 1.10 1.72 -19.89
N PHE A 110 1.20 1.41 -18.61
CA PHE A 110 1.29 0.02 -18.16
C PHE A 110 -0.13 -0.57 -18.13
N ASN A 111 -0.31 -1.77 -18.61
CA ASN A 111 -1.63 -2.42 -18.63
C ASN A 111 -1.97 -3.01 -17.25
N ARG A 112 -2.11 -2.12 -16.25
CA ARG A 112 -2.51 -2.46 -14.88
C ARG A 112 -3.95 -2.01 -14.63
N CYS A 113 -4.63 -2.72 -13.73
CA CYS A 113 -5.99 -2.36 -13.32
C CYS A 113 -6.01 -1.02 -12.56
N LYS A 114 -7.15 -0.38 -12.53
CA LYS A 114 -7.42 0.71 -11.61
C LYS A 114 -7.66 0.18 -10.20
N TRP A 115 -7.41 1.01 -9.20
CA TRP A 115 -7.54 0.65 -7.78
C TRP A 115 -8.88 -0.01 -7.42
N TYR A 116 -9.99 0.46 -8.00
CA TYR A 116 -11.34 -0.05 -7.72
C TYR A 116 -11.70 -1.33 -8.51
N GLU A 117 -10.89 -1.74 -9.45
CA GLU A 117 -11.04 -3.00 -10.20
C GLU A 117 -10.38 -4.18 -9.49
N LYS A 118 -9.64 -3.91 -8.41
CA LYS A 118 -9.04 -4.96 -7.59
C LYS A 118 -10.12 -5.81 -6.92
N THR A 119 -9.90 -7.11 -6.90
CA THR A 119 -10.77 -8.06 -6.19
C THR A 119 -10.84 -7.78 -4.68
N SER A 120 -9.92 -6.98 -4.12
CA SER A 120 -9.93 -6.56 -2.72
C SER A 120 -11.15 -5.74 -2.34
N PHE A 121 -11.87 -5.13 -3.28
CA PHE A 121 -13.05 -4.30 -3.03
C PHE A 121 -14.40 -5.05 -3.13
N ASP A 122 -14.42 -6.34 -2.85
CA ASP A 122 -15.66 -7.10 -2.87
C ASP A 122 -16.40 -7.03 -1.52
N PHE A 123 -17.47 -6.25 -1.49
CA PHE A 123 -18.34 -6.07 -0.32
C PHE A 123 -19.05 -7.36 0.13
N SER A 124 -19.18 -8.37 -0.73
CA SER A 124 -19.90 -9.60 -0.40
C SER A 124 -19.28 -10.32 0.80
N TYR A 125 -17.97 -10.21 0.97
CA TYR A 125 -17.25 -10.80 2.11
C TYR A 125 -17.54 -10.12 3.46
N LEU A 126 -18.24 -8.99 3.47
CA LEU A 126 -18.51 -8.22 4.68
C LEU A 126 -19.97 -8.35 5.16
N ASN A 127 -20.85 -8.98 4.37
CA ASN A 127 -22.27 -9.09 4.68
C ASN A 127 -22.54 -9.78 6.04
N ASP A 128 -21.68 -10.72 6.44
CA ASP A 128 -21.82 -11.47 7.69
C ASP A 128 -21.25 -10.73 8.93
N TYR A 129 -20.62 -9.56 8.71
CA TYR A 129 -19.92 -8.85 9.77
C TYR A 129 -20.61 -7.55 10.18
N VAL A 130 -21.33 -6.89 9.28
CA VAL A 130 -21.92 -5.57 9.51
C VAL A 130 -23.28 -5.42 8.84
N SER A 131 -24.09 -4.45 9.33
CA SER A 131 -25.41 -4.18 8.78
C SER A 131 -25.36 -3.61 7.35
N SER A 132 -26.45 -3.79 6.61
CA SER A 132 -26.62 -3.22 5.26
C SER A 132 -26.52 -1.69 5.25
N GLU A 133 -26.95 -1.03 6.33
CA GLU A 133 -26.84 0.44 6.48
C GLU A 133 -25.37 0.89 6.48
N ILE A 134 -24.51 0.24 7.26
CA ILE A 134 -23.07 0.51 7.32
C ILE A 134 -22.42 0.27 5.97
N LEU A 135 -22.75 -0.85 5.30
CA LEU A 135 -22.25 -1.13 3.96
C LEU A 135 -22.71 -0.08 2.94
N SER A 136 -23.93 0.44 3.08
CA SER A 136 -24.42 1.52 2.21
C SER A 136 -23.62 2.81 2.38
N LYS A 137 -23.30 3.22 3.61
CA LYS A 137 -22.42 4.39 3.89
C LYS A 137 -21.06 4.23 3.24
N LEU A 138 -20.43 3.06 3.39
CA LEU A 138 -19.15 2.76 2.76
C LEU A 138 -19.22 2.80 1.23
N ARG A 139 -20.26 2.23 0.63
CA ARG A 139 -20.47 2.29 -0.83
C ARG A 139 -20.55 3.74 -1.29
N THR A 140 -21.33 4.58 -0.62
CA THR A 140 -21.44 6.00 -0.93
C THR A 140 -20.08 6.71 -0.87
N ARG A 141 -19.26 6.42 0.14
CA ARG A 141 -17.91 7.01 0.27
C ARG A 141 -16.98 6.53 -0.85
N ILE A 142 -17.00 5.26 -1.20
CA ILE A 142 -16.20 4.72 -2.32
C ILE A 142 -16.64 5.32 -3.66
N GLU A 143 -17.94 5.47 -3.90
CA GLU A 143 -18.43 6.14 -5.11
C GLU A 143 -18.03 7.63 -5.15
N LYS A 144 -17.99 8.32 -4.00
CA LYS A 144 -17.41 9.66 -3.89
C LYS A 144 -15.94 9.66 -4.33
N ILE A 145 -15.11 8.73 -3.81
CA ILE A 145 -13.70 8.64 -4.19
C ILE A 145 -13.54 8.34 -5.69
N LYS A 146 -14.35 7.45 -6.26
CA LYS A 146 -14.36 7.18 -7.70
C LYS A 146 -14.74 8.39 -8.55
N SER A 147 -15.48 9.34 -8.01
CA SER A 147 -15.89 10.56 -8.71
C SER A 147 -14.80 11.64 -8.76
N TYR A 148 -13.70 11.48 -8.05
CA TYR A 148 -12.59 12.42 -8.11
C TYR A 148 -11.95 12.42 -9.51
N PRO A 149 -11.47 13.58 -9.99
CA PRO A 149 -10.82 13.67 -11.29
C PRO A 149 -9.56 12.79 -11.38
N GLU A 150 -9.49 11.95 -12.41
CA GLU A 150 -8.30 11.15 -12.71
C GLU A 150 -7.38 11.93 -13.66
N VAL A 151 -6.71 12.96 -13.12
CA VAL A 151 -5.77 13.80 -13.88
C VAL A 151 -4.32 13.44 -13.52
N PRO A 152 -3.35 13.62 -14.43
CA PRO A 152 -1.96 13.21 -14.20
C PRO A 152 -1.34 13.79 -12.92
N GLU A 153 -1.77 14.97 -12.50
CA GLU A 153 -1.28 15.67 -11.31
C GLU A 153 -1.65 14.97 -9.99
N THR A 154 -2.71 14.13 -10.02
CA THR A 154 -3.27 13.49 -8.80
C THR A 154 -3.43 11.99 -8.91
N PHE A 155 -3.35 11.45 -10.14
CA PHE A 155 -3.65 10.06 -10.47
C PHE A 155 -2.63 9.48 -11.44
N GLY A 156 -2.12 8.30 -11.16
CA GLY A 156 -1.15 7.58 -11.99
C GLY A 156 -0.84 6.21 -11.44
N MET A 157 0.27 5.62 -11.86
CA MET A 157 0.76 4.37 -11.26
C MET A 157 1.19 4.62 -9.82
N ILE A 158 0.68 3.83 -8.90
CA ILE A 158 1.01 3.86 -7.47
C ILE A 158 1.55 2.51 -7.01
N HIS A 159 2.27 2.50 -5.89
CA HIS A 159 2.75 1.26 -5.27
C HIS A 159 1.57 0.35 -4.85
N GLY A 160 0.48 0.95 -4.37
CA GLY A 160 -0.76 0.28 -4.01
C GLY A 160 -0.71 -0.52 -2.70
N ASP A 161 0.43 -0.54 -2.02
CA ASP A 161 0.63 -1.09 -0.67
C ASP A 161 1.90 -0.52 -0.02
N PHE A 162 2.09 0.81 -0.10
CA PHE A 162 3.26 1.49 0.45
C PHE A 162 3.15 1.60 1.97
N GLN A 163 3.47 0.53 2.66
CA GLN A 163 3.34 0.39 4.11
C GLN A 163 4.68 0.11 4.79
N VAL A 164 4.75 0.30 6.10
CA VAL A 164 5.96 0.12 6.93
C VAL A 164 6.68 -1.21 6.69
N ASN A 165 5.94 -2.30 6.41
CA ASN A 165 6.54 -3.62 6.15
C ASN A 165 7.19 -3.75 4.76
N ASN A 166 6.96 -2.79 3.86
CA ASN A 166 7.50 -2.76 2.50
C ASN A 166 8.58 -1.67 2.35
N ILE A 167 9.07 -1.13 3.47
CA ILE A 167 10.09 -0.08 3.54
C ILE A 167 11.28 -0.57 4.38
N LEU A 168 12.49 -0.38 3.86
CA LEU A 168 13.74 -0.60 4.59
C LEU A 168 14.52 0.71 4.64
N MET A 169 15.31 0.88 5.69
CA MET A 169 16.26 1.97 5.82
C MET A 169 17.69 1.44 5.68
N GLU A 170 18.47 2.04 4.81
CA GLU A 170 19.92 1.86 4.77
C GLU A 170 20.55 3.21 5.06
N TRP A 171 21.07 3.39 6.25
CA TRP A 171 21.45 4.69 6.79
C TRP A 171 20.26 5.68 6.72
N ASP A 172 20.45 6.82 6.08
CA ASP A 172 19.39 7.84 5.87
C ASP A 172 18.62 7.66 4.57
N THR A 173 18.71 6.50 3.93
CA THR A 173 18.05 6.24 2.65
C THR A 173 16.89 5.25 2.83
N ALA A 174 15.67 5.71 2.60
CA ALA A 174 14.51 4.83 2.53
C ALA A 174 14.48 4.06 1.21
N LYS A 175 14.13 2.79 1.25
CA LYS A 175 14.02 1.90 0.09
C LYS A 175 12.71 1.15 0.10
N ALA A 176 12.10 0.97 -1.08
CA ALA A 176 10.83 0.25 -1.23
C ALA A 176 10.97 -1.06 -1.99
N PHE A 177 10.13 -2.01 -1.62
CA PHE A 177 9.99 -3.31 -2.29
C PHE A 177 8.53 -3.78 -2.24
N ASN A 178 8.24 -4.90 -2.91
CA ASN A 178 6.92 -5.53 -2.93
C ASN A 178 5.86 -4.70 -3.69
N PHE A 179 6.15 -4.39 -4.95
CA PHE A 179 5.27 -3.62 -5.84
C PHE A 179 4.12 -4.46 -6.44
N ASP A 180 3.84 -5.62 -5.87
CA ASP A 180 2.88 -6.57 -6.43
C ASP A 180 1.43 -6.03 -6.46
N ASN A 181 1.10 -5.08 -5.62
CA ASN A 181 -0.19 -4.39 -5.58
C ASN A 181 -0.24 -3.12 -6.44
N CYS A 182 0.82 -2.80 -7.21
CA CYS A 182 0.83 -1.60 -8.04
C CYS A 182 -0.38 -1.57 -9.00
N CYS A 183 -0.94 -0.39 -9.18
CA CYS A 183 -2.12 -0.17 -9.97
C CYS A 183 -2.25 1.31 -10.34
N TYR A 184 -3.19 1.64 -11.22
CA TYR A 184 -3.58 3.04 -11.38
C TYR A 184 -4.44 3.49 -10.20
N GLY A 185 -4.02 4.55 -9.52
CA GLY A 185 -4.71 5.10 -8.35
C GLY A 185 -4.31 6.52 -8.05
N TYR A 186 -4.95 7.11 -7.04
CA TYR A 186 -4.63 8.44 -6.58
C TYR A 186 -3.35 8.41 -5.75
N TYR A 187 -2.44 9.36 -5.97
CA TYR A 187 -1.19 9.44 -5.22
C TYR A 187 -1.40 9.56 -3.71
N ILE A 188 -2.44 10.27 -3.30
CA ILE A 188 -2.82 10.40 -1.89
C ILE A 188 -3.20 9.06 -1.25
N SER A 189 -3.58 8.02 -2.03
CA SER A 189 -3.89 6.68 -1.52
C SER A 189 -2.65 5.98 -0.95
N ASP A 190 -1.50 6.08 -1.62
CA ASP A 190 -0.24 5.54 -1.09
C ASP A 190 0.22 6.30 0.16
N ILE A 191 0.03 7.62 0.20
CA ILE A 191 0.32 8.45 1.37
C ILE A 191 -0.54 8.01 2.57
N ALA A 192 -1.85 7.86 2.36
CA ALA A 192 -2.77 7.39 3.38
C ALA A 192 -2.39 5.97 3.88
N THR A 193 -2.01 5.09 2.96
CA THR A 193 -1.56 3.73 3.28
C THR A 193 -0.30 3.75 4.14
N ALA A 194 0.70 4.58 3.81
CA ALA A 194 1.92 4.74 4.59
C ALA A 194 1.62 5.21 6.00
N LEU A 195 0.97 6.37 6.13
CA LEU A 195 0.70 7.00 7.43
C LEU A 195 -0.18 6.12 8.32
N PHE A 196 -1.23 5.51 7.75
CA PHE A 196 -2.07 4.57 8.49
C PHE A 196 -1.26 3.36 8.98
N SER A 197 -0.37 2.81 8.15
CA SER A 197 0.45 1.65 8.53
C SER A 197 1.37 1.94 9.72
N PHE A 198 1.85 3.16 9.85
CA PHE A 198 2.71 3.56 10.98
C PHE A 198 1.93 3.61 12.29
N ILE A 199 0.71 4.14 12.28
CA ILE A 199 -0.09 4.27 13.52
C ILE A 199 -0.73 2.95 13.98
N VAL A 200 -0.90 1.97 13.09
CA VAL A 200 -1.42 0.64 13.43
C VAL A 200 -0.33 -0.39 13.72
N ASP A 201 0.93 -0.01 13.63
CA ASP A 201 2.06 -0.89 13.91
C ASP A 201 1.94 -1.44 15.33
N PRO A 202 2.05 -2.77 15.53
CA PRO A 202 1.98 -3.40 16.85
C PRO A 202 3.04 -2.90 17.84
N GLU A 203 4.15 -2.36 17.37
CA GLU A 203 5.20 -1.79 18.22
C GLU A 203 4.80 -0.46 18.87
N ILE A 204 3.77 0.23 18.37
CA ILE A 204 3.27 1.47 18.96
C ILE A 204 2.46 1.12 20.23
N PRO A 205 2.80 1.70 21.40
CA PRO A 205 2.07 1.48 22.64
C PRO A 205 0.59 1.80 22.52
N LEU A 206 -0.26 1.00 23.20
CA LEU A 206 -1.73 1.13 23.07
C LEU A 206 -2.26 2.44 23.67
N GLU A 207 -1.59 3.01 24.64
CA GLU A 207 -1.93 4.28 25.31
C GLU A 207 -1.74 5.52 24.42
N ASN A 208 -0.97 5.40 23.34
CA ASN A 208 -0.71 6.53 22.46
C ASN A 208 -1.97 6.92 21.70
N ASN A 209 -2.21 8.23 21.60
CA ASN A 209 -3.25 8.78 20.74
C ASN A 209 -2.85 8.60 19.27
N ARG A 210 -3.61 7.78 18.53
CA ARG A 210 -3.30 7.45 17.14
C ARG A 210 -3.51 8.63 16.19
N ASN A 211 -4.47 9.51 16.50
CA ASN A 211 -4.72 10.71 15.73
C ASN A 211 -3.56 11.71 15.86
N ASP A 212 -3.10 11.95 17.09
CA ASP A 212 -1.95 12.83 17.34
C ASP A 212 -0.69 12.31 16.66
N LEU A 213 -0.44 10.99 16.73
CA LEU A 213 0.67 10.35 16.03
C LEU A 213 0.56 10.50 14.51
N PHE A 214 -0.63 10.31 13.95
CA PHE A 214 -0.84 10.46 12.51
C PHE A 214 -0.41 11.85 12.03
N PHE A 215 -0.86 12.91 12.71
CA PHE A 215 -0.52 14.28 12.34
C PHE A 215 0.94 14.63 12.63
N SER A 216 1.55 14.08 13.69
CA SER A 216 2.98 14.26 13.94
C SER A 216 3.86 13.62 12.86
N TYR A 217 3.46 12.50 12.30
CA TYR A 217 4.16 11.83 11.20
C TYR A 217 3.89 12.51 9.85
N LEU A 218 2.71 13.07 9.66
CA LEU A 218 2.30 13.70 8.40
C LEU A 218 3.20 14.89 8.03
N GLU A 219 3.54 15.76 8.98
CA GLU A 219 4.29 16.98 8.68
C GLU A 219 5.69 16.70 8.10
N PRO A 220 6.57 15.92 8.76
CA PRO A 220 7.87 15.59 8.19
C PRO A 220 7.76 14.74 6.92
N PHE A 221 6.80 13.83 6.84
CA PHE A 221 6.54 13.04 5.63
C PHE A 221 6.18 13.95 4.44
N ARG A 222 5.23 14.87 4.62
CA ARG A 222 4.82 15.83 3.59
C ARG A 222 6.01 16.70 3.13
N LYS A 223 6.81 17.20 4.06
CA LYS A 223 8.02 17.97 3.73
C LYS A 223 8.97 17.18 2.82
N GLY A 224 9.23 15.92 3.15
CA GLY A 224 10.06 15.06 2.32
C GLY A 224 9.44 14.78 0.95
N TYR A 225 8.16 14.46 0.91
CA TYR A 225 7.42 14.17 -0.32
C TYR A 225 7.44 15.35 -1.30
N GLU A 226 7.18 16.56 -0.81
CA GLU A 226 7.11 17.77 -1.61
C GLU A 226 8.48 18.22 -2.17
N THR A 227 9.61 17.64 -1.71
CA THR A 227 10.91 17.87 -2.36
C THR A 227 11.03 17.21 -3.73
N GLU A 228 10.22 16.18 -4.00
CA GLU A 228 10.27 15.39 -5.23
C GLU A 228 9.01 15.54 -6.10
N PHE A 229 7.86 15.70 -5.46
CA PHE A 229 6.57 15.84 -6.14
C PHE A 229 5.58 16.67 -5.30
N THR A 230 4.94 17.64 -5.93
CA THR A 230 3.98 18.52 -5.26
C THR A 230 2.55 18.11 -5.62
N LEU A 231 1.79 17.70 -4.62
CA LEU A 231 0.33 17.54 -4.76
C LEU A 231 -0.36 18.86 -4.45
N PRO A 232 -1.46 19.20 -5.17
CA PRO A 232 -2.33 20.31 -4.79
C PRO A 232 -2.81 20.17 -3.33
N ASP A 233 -2.94 21.30 -2.61
CA ASP A 233 -3.42 21.27 -1.21
C ASP A 233 -4.79 20.61 -1.09
N THR A 234 -5.66 20.75 -2.08
CA THR A 234 -6.97 20.09 -2.14
C THR A 234 -6.89 18.55 -2.16
N GLU A 235 -5.75 17.96 -2.49
CA GLU A 235 -5.56 16.50 -2.38
C GLU A 235 -5.27 16.09 -0.94
N TRP A 236 -4.50 16.89 -0.20
CA TRP A 236 -4.26 16.65 1.22
C TRP A 236 -5.55 16.73 2.05
N ASP A 237 -6.51 17.58 1.66
CA ASP A 237 -7.84 17.66 2.28
C ASP A 237 -8.66 16.36 2.14
N LYS A 238 -8.32 15.50 1.16
CA LYS A 238 -8.98 14.21 0.94
C LYS A 238 -8.37 13.06 1.74
N LEU A 239 -7.33 13.32 2.53
CA LEU A 239 -6.53 12.27 3.20
C LEU A 239 -7.40 11.34 4.06
N ASP A 240 -8.40 11.88 4.78
CA ASP A 240 -9.32 11.05 5.58
C ASP A 240 -10.14 10.06 4.73
N ASP A 241 -10.59 10.46 3.55
CA ASP A 241 -11.30 9.56 2.62
C ASP A 241 -10.42 8.37 2.21
N PHE A 242 -9.13 8.61 1.99
CA PHE A 242 -8.20 7.54 1.58
C PHE A 242 -7.68 6.71 2.76
N VAL A 243 -7.61 7.25 3.98
CA VAL A 243 -7.42 6.47 5.20
C VAL A 243 -8.60 5.54 5.41
N CYS A 244 -9.82 6.03 5.24
CA CYS A 244 -11.04 5.23 5.26
C CYS A 244 -11.01 4.10 4.24
N LEU A 245 -10.60 4.39 3.01
CA LEU A 245 -10.44 3.40 1.95
C LEU A 245 -9.45 2.29 2.38
N ARG A 246 -8.31 2.66 2.95
CA ARG A 246 -7.30 1.71 3.43
C ARG A 246 -7.84 0.84 4.58
N ILE A 247 -8.55 1.43 5.54
CA ILE A 247 -9.20 0.68 6.62
C ILE A 247 -10.20 -0.36 6.06
N PHE A 248 -10.99 0.05 5.07
CA PHE A 248 -11.91 -0.84 4.38
C PHE A 248 -11.19 -1.98 3.66
N GLU A 249 -10.10 -1.70 2.94
CA GLU A 249 -9.26 -2.74 2.30
C GLU A 249 -8.73 -3.76 3.33
N CYS A 250 -8.24 -3.28 4.47
CA CYS A 250 -7.76 -4.15 5.55
C CYS A 250 -8.88 -5.07 6.07
N ALA A 251 -10.09 -4.57 6.25
CA ALA A 251 -11.23 -5.37 6.65
C ALA A 251 -11.59 -6.43 5.60
N CYS A 252 -11.61 -6.07 4.32
CA CYS A 252 -11.84 -7.01 3.22
C CYS A 252 -10.76 -8.09 3.13
N MET A 253 -9.49 -7.73 3.30
CA MET A 253 -8.40 -8.72 3.32
C MET A 253 -8.54 -9.69 4.49
N LEU A 254 -8.82 -9.16 5.69
CA LEU A 254 -8.99 -9.98 6.89
C LEU A 254 -10.20 -10.92 6.76
N SER A 255 -11.30 -10.47 6.17
CA SER A 255 -12.52 -11.29 5.99
C SER A 255 -12.27 -12.55 5.17
N ARG A 256 -11.33 -12.54 4.25
CA ARG A 256 -10.96 -13.66 3.36
C ARG A 256 -10.01 -14.69 3.99
N THR A 257 -9.46 -14.42 5.16
CA THR A 257 -8.60 -15.40 5.83
C THR A 257 -9.44 -16.59 6.33
N ASN A 258 -8.89 -17.79 6.29
CA ASN A 258 -9.61 -19.02 6.65
C ASN A 258 -9.82 -19.21 8.17
N THR A 259 -9.38 -18.25 8.99
CA THR A 259 -9.59 -18.30 10.44
C THR A 259 -10.91 -17.64 10.80
N ASP A 260 -11.90 -18.41 11.24
CA ASP A 260 -13.15 -17.86 11.79
C ASP A 260 -13.07 -17.85 13.32
N THR A 261 -12.65 -16.72 13.87
CA THR A 261 -12.52 -16.51 15.31
C THR A 261 -13.36 -15.31 15.75
N ALA A 262 -13.84 -15.33 17.00
CA ALA A 262 -14.53 -14.18 17.59
C ALA A 262 -13.67 -12.90 17.54
N TRP A 263 -12.35 -13.07 17.70
CA TRP A 263 -11.38 -11.99 17.54
C TRP A 263 -11.43 -11.36 16.14
N LYS A 264 -11.39 -12.19 15.09
CA LYS A 264 -11.47 -11.72 13.69
C LYS A 264 -12.75 -10.93 13.44
N LYS A 265 -13.91 -11.48 13.88
CA LYS A 265 -15.21 -10.81 13.76
C LYS A 265 -15.19 -9.44 14.45
N GLY A 266 -14.68 -9.37 15.67
CA GLY A 266 -14.56 -8.13 16.42
C GLY A 266 -13.63 -7.11 15.75
N VAL A 267 -12.52 -7.54 15.16
CA VAL A 267 -11.60 -6.65 14.43
C VAL A 267 -12.26 -6.11 13.16
N ILE A 268 -12.87 -6.96 12.34
CA ILE A 268 -13.56 -6.53 11.11
C ILE A 268 -14.67 -5.55 11.45
N HIS A 269 -15.50 -5.86 12.45
CA HIS A 269 -16.58 -4.97 12.87
C HIS A 269 -16.06 -3.57 13.26
N ARG A 270 -14.96 -3.49 14.04
CA ARG A 270 -14.35 -2.22 14.40
C ARG A 270 -13.81 -1.46 13.19
N LEU A 271 -13.04 -2.13 12.31
CA LEU A 271 -12.50 -1.51 11.11
C LEU A 271 -13.61 -0.91 10.24
N ILE A 272 -14.69 -1.67 10.02
CA ILE A 272 -15.79 -1.22 9.18
C ILE A 272 -16.56 -0.06 9.82
N ASN A 273 -16.83 -0.10 11.14
CA ASN A 273 -17.45 1.03 11.84
C ASN A 273 -16.58 2.28 11.76
N THR A 274 -15.26 2.14 11.92
CA THR A 274 -14.33 3.26 11.74
C THR A 274 -14.39 3.81 10.31
N ALA A 275 -14.31 2.94 9.30
CA ALA A 275 -14.37 3.36 7.89
C ALA A 275 -15.72 3.97 7.49
N SER A 276 -16.81 3.70 8.22
CA SER A 276 -18.12 4.29 7.97
C SER A 276 -18.38 5.61 8.73
N ALA A 277 -17.44 6.04 9.58
CA ALA A 277 -17.55 7.29 10.32
C ALA A 277 -17.29 8.51 9.42
N ASP A 278 -17.84 9.67 9.78
CA ASP A 278 -17.64 10.91 9.03
C ASP A 278 -16.18 11.38 9.06
N ASN A 279 -15.48 11.16 10.17
CA ASN A 279 -14.04 11.32 10.33
C ASN A 279 -13.43 10.01 10.80
N CYS A 280 -12.70 9.34 9.91
CA CYS A 280 -12.13 8.02 10.17
C CYS A 280 -11.00 8.04 11.19
N LEU A 281 -10.17 9.09 11.17
CA LEU A 281 -9.03 9.21 12.08
C LEU A 281 -9.49 9.41 13.53
N GLU A 282 -10.47 10.28 13.76
CA GLU A 282 -11.07 10.46 15.09
C GLU A 282 -11.77 9.21 15.60
N ALA A 283 -12.55 8.55 14.72
CA ALA A 283 -13.24 7.31 15.06
C ALA A 283 -12.26 6.18 15.38
N PHE A 284 -11.13 6.11 14.67
CA PHE A 284 -10.09 5.12 14.92
C PHE A 284 -9.49 5.25 16.32
N ASP A 285 -9.15 6.46 16.74
CA ASP A 285 -8.61 6.72 18.08
C ASP A 285 -9.61 6.40 19.19
N THR A 286 -10.87 6.77 19.02
CA THR A 286 -11.95 6.47 19.98
C THR A 286 -12.15 4.95 20.17
N HIS A 287 -12.19 4.19 19.07
CA HIS A 287 -12.34 2.74 19.13
C HIS A 287 -11.09 2.04 19.69
N HIS A 288 -9.92 2.63 19.50
CA HIS A 288 -8.66 2.11 20.04
C HIS A 288 -8.61 2.29 21.57
N LYS A 289 -8.94 3.47 22.08
CA LYS A 289 -9.01 3.76 23.53
C LYS A 289 -9.98 2.84 24.26
N ASN A 290 -11.16 2.58 23.70
CA ASN A 290 -12.15 1.68 24.30
C ASN A 290 -11.60 0.25 24.48
N ARG A 291 -10.70 -0.20 23.63
CA ARG A 291 -10.01 -1.49 23.79
C ARG A 291 -9.08 -1.53 25.00
N VAL A 292 -8.39 -0.42 25.27
CA VAL A 292 -7.46 -0.30 26.41
C VAL A 292 -8.23 -0.24 27.74
N LEU A 293 -9.41 0.38 27.76
CA LEU A 293 -10.24 0.55 28.94
C LEU A 293 -11.14 -0.66 29.25
N GLY A 294 -11.10 -1.74 28.44
CA GLY A 294 -11.81 -2.98 28.71
C GLY A 294 -13.34 -2.90 28.52
N ALA A 295 -13.81 -1.93 27.75
CA ALA A 295 -15.21 -1.74 27.40
C ALA A 295 -15.61 -2.51 26.13
#